data_9dae0b0537586c6dc45d879de52aef1c
#
_entry.id   9dae0b0537586c6dc45d879de52aef1c
#
_cell.length_a   1.000
_cell.length_b   1.000
_cell.length_c   1.000
_cell.angle_alpha   90.00
_cell.angle_beta   90.00
_cell.angle_gamma   90.00
#
_symmetry.space_group_name_H-M   'P 1'
#
loop_
_entity.id
_entity.type
_entity.pdbx_description
1 polymer ?
#
loop_
_entity_poly.entity_id
_entity_poly.type
_entity_poly.pdbx_seq_one_letter_code
_entity_poly.pdbx_strand_id
1 'polypeptide(L)'
;MTYSSRLIKATALLPDTKALMASWDLSVDVNTNLNNARQNNIFGKASRSRVEDILRIFKLRYFKDPQIGNALVTLVQARVPTKWIDSLFYYYSAQNDETLRDIVLEVVNPRRQAGFSDIHLDHVIRKLRDWSSEGKTTTAWGEDTLLHVAQHALASLRDFGILEGATQKYLTPVMLPIEPFTFIAFDLLKKNGSGDRVLHSPE
;
A
#
# COMPACT_ATOMS: atom_id res chain seq x y z
N MET A 1 -9.64 3.65 -15.74
CA MET A 1 -8.64 3.20 -14.75
C MET A 1 -7.80 2.12 -15.38
N THR A 2 -6.48 2.12 -15.15
CA THR A 2 -5.59 1.15 -15.80
C THR A 2 -4.67 0.53 -14.76
N TYR A 3 -4.88 -0.75 -14.47
CA TYR A 3 -4.08 -1.49 -13.50
C TYR A 3 -2.64 -1.70 -13.97
N SER A 4 -1.71 -1.60 -13.04
CA SER A 4 -0.28 -1.77 -13.29
C SER A 4 0.32 -2.96 -12.54
N SER A 5 1.31 -3.61 -13.13
CA SER A 5 2.04 -4.73 -12.50
C SER A 5 3.11 -4.27 -11.48
N ARG A 6 3.06 -3.02 -10.99
CA ARG A 6 4.05 -2.46 -10.06
C ARG A 6 4.23 -3.25 -8.77
N LEU A 7 3.18 -3.95 -8.33
CA LEU A 7 3.25 -4.83 -7.16
C LEU A 7 4.35 -5.88 -7.25
N ILE A 8 4.72 -6.33 -8.47
CA ILE A 8 5.86 -7.25 -8.67
C ILE A 8 7.17 -6.64 -8.18
N LYS A 9 7.32 -5.32 -8.24
CA LYS A 9 8.53 -4.61 -7.82
C LYS A 9 8.62 -4.40 -6.31
N ALA A 10 7.50 -4.43 -5.60
CA ALA A 10 7.48 -4.17 -4.18
C ALA A 10 6.22 -4.72 -3.49
N THR A 11 6.42 -5.44 -2.40
CA THR A 11 5.39 -5.76 -1.41
C THR A 11 5.07 -4.53 -0.53
N ALA A 12 4.66 -4.70 0.71
CA ALA A 12 4.37 -3.59 1.63
C ALA A 12 5.59 -2.66 1.90
N LEU A 13 6.82 -3.18 1.84
CA LEU A 13 8.08 -2.44 2.11
C LEU A 13 8.10 -1.74 3.49
N LEU A 14 7.41 -2.27 4.50
CA LEU A 14 7.28 -1.62 5.81
C LEU A 14 8.62 -1.29 6.47
N PRO A 15 9.61 -2.21 6.53
CA PRO A 15 10.92 -1.89 7.12
C PRO A 15 11.65 -0.78 6.35
N ASP A 16 11.68 -0.85 5.03
CA ASP A 16 12.35 0.13 4.17
C ASP A 16 11.66 1.51 4.28
N THR A 17 10.31 1.53 4.31
CA THR A 17 9.51 2.76 4.48
C THR A 17 9.79 3.42 5.83
N LYS A 18 9.78 2.64 6.92
CA LYS A 18 10.06 3.15 8.26
C LYS A 18 11.49 3.69 8.38
N ALA A 19 12.48 2.98 7.84
CA ALA A 19 13.88 3.42 7.83
C ALA A 19 14.04 4.75 7.08
N LEU A 20 13.40 4.88 5.91
CA LEU A 20 13.45 6.12 5.13
C LEU A 20 12.79 7.29 5.87
N MET A 21 11.59 7.10 6.42
CA MET A 21 10.90 8.16 7.16
C MET A 21 11.61 8.53 8.48
N ALA A 22 12.25 7.58 9.15
CA ALA A 22 13.04 7.85 10.34
C ALA A 22 14.28 8.72 10.06
N SER A 23 14.88 8.59 8.87
CA SER A 23 16.05 9.38 8.43
C SER A 23 15.67 10.65 7.66
N TRP A 24 14.37 10.94 7.50
CA TRP A 24 13.87 12.03 6.68
C TRP A 24 14.13 13.40 7.36
N ASP A 25 14.64 14.35 6.59
CA ASP A 25 14.79 15.73 7.03
C ASP A 25 13.61 16.57 6.53
N LEU A 26 12.77 17.04 7.46
CA LEU A 26 11.60 17.87 7.16
C LEU A 26 11.96 19.29 6.71
N SER A 27 13.22 19.71 6.86
CA SER A 27 13.69 21.04 6.45
C SER A 27 14.08 21.14 4.98
N VAL A 28 14.23 20.01 4.29
CA VAL A 28 14.59 19.95 2.87
C VAL A 28 13.50 19.32 2.03
N ASP A 29 13.55 19.52 0.72
CA ASP A 29 12.56 19.00 -0.20
C ASP A 29 12.61 17.47 -0.37
N VAL A 30 11.54 16.92 -0.95
CA VAL A 30 11.39 15.48 -1.16
C VAL A 30 12.52 14.88 -1.98
N ASN A 31 12.95 15.56 -3.05
CA ASN A 31 13.97 15.01 -3.96
C ASN A 31 15.34 14.99 -3.30
N THR A 32 15.67 15.98 -2.48
CA THR A 32 16.88 16.02 -1.66
C THR A 32 16.92 14.84 -0.69
N ASN A 33 15.83 14.58 0.05
CA ASN A 33 15.72 13.42 0.93
C ASN A 33 15.90 12.09 0.18
N LEU A 34 15.24 11.93 -0.97
CA LEU A 34 15.39 10.71 -1.78
C LEU A 34 16.81 10.53 -2.31
N ASN A 35 17.48 11.62 -2.69
CA ASN A 35 18.89 11.58 -3.12
C ASN A 35 19.82 11.19 -1.97
N ASN A 36 19.63 11.74 -0.79
CA ASN A 36 20.39 11.38 0.40
C ASN A 36 20.22 9.89 0.75
N ALA A 37 18.99 9.40 0.70
CA ALA A 37 18.69 7.98 0.94
C ALA A 37 19.38 7.06 -0.07
N ARG A 38 19.44 7.47 -1.34
CA ARG A 38 20.14 6.77 -2.43
C ARG A 38 21.65 6.73 -2.21
N GLN A 39 22.24 7.88 -1.92
CA GLN A 39 23.69 8.02 -1.75
C GLN A 39 24.19 7.23 -0.54
N ASN A 40 23.45 7.27 0.56
CA ASN A 40 23.79 6.58 1.80
C ASN A 40 23.35 5.12 1.85
N ASN A 41 22.66 4.62 0.79
CA ASN A 41 22.11 3.26 0.75
C ASN A 41 21.45 2.83 2.06
N ILE A 42 20.56 3.67 2.57
CA ILE A 42 19.92 3.49 3.89
C ILE A 42 19.18 2.16 4.03
N PHE A 43 18.82 1.54 2.92
CA PHE A 43 18.15 0.24 2.87
C PHE A 43 19.12 -0.95 2.93
N GLY A 44 20.43 -0.73 2.82
CA GLY A 44 21.45 -1.80 2.79
C GLY A 44 21.27 -2.77 1.62
N LYS A 45 20.74 -2.33 0.48
CA LYS A 45 20.52 -3.21 -0.69
C LYS A 45 21.77 -3.26 -1.57
N ALA A 46 22.13 -4.47 -2.01
CA ALA A 46 23.28 -4.67 -2.91
C ALA A 46 23.03 -4.12 -4.33
N SER A 47 21.75 -4.06 -4.77
CA SER A 47 21.40 -3.62 -6.10
C SER A 47 20.90 -2.17 -6.11
N ARG A 48 21.55 -1.31 -6.91
CA ARG A 48 21.10 0.06 -7.16
C ARG A 48 19.68 0.11 -7.77
N SER A 49 19.37 -0.80 -8.68
CA SER A 49 18.03 -0.91 -9.28
C SER A 49 16.97 -1.16 -8.20
N ARG A 50 17.28 -1.98 -7.19
CA ARG A 50 16.35 -2.23 -6.07
C ARG A 50 16.14 -0.99 -5.22
N VAL A 51 17.17 -0.21 -4.96
CA VAL A 51 17.06 1.09 -4.25
C VAL A 51 16.14 2.03 -5.03
N GLU A 52 16.32 2.16 -6.34
CA GLU A 52 15.46 3.00 -7.18
C GLU A 52 14.00 2.56 -7.19
N ASP A 53 13.74 1.25 -7.27
CA ASP A 53 12.38 0.73 -7.19
C ASP A 53 11.71 1.05 -5.83
N ILE A 54 12.44 0.91 -4.72
CA ILE A 54 11.94 1.26 -3.38
C ILE A 54 11.61 2.76 -3.30
N LEU A 55 12.53 3.63 -3.69
CA LEU A 55 12.35 5.08 -3.63
C LEU A 55 11.17 5.56 -4.49
N ARG A 56 11.04 5.01 -5.71
CA ARG A 56 9.95 5.33 -6.62
C ARG A 56 8.60 4.92 -6.04
N ILE A 57 8.50 3.72 -5.48
CA ILE A 57 7.25 3.21 -4.91
C ILE A 57 6.91 3.95 -3.61
N PHE A 58 7.90 4.24 -2.76
CA PHE A 58 7.74 5.08 -1.59
C PHE A 58 7.14 6.45 -1.94
N LYS A 59 7.75 7.14 -2.92
CA LYS A 59 7.25 8.45 -3.39
C LYS A 59 5.82 8.37 -3.90
N LEU A 60 5.50 7.33 -4.68
CA LEU A 60 4.16 7.11 -5.23
C LEU A 60 3.12 6.88 -4.13
N ARG A 61 3.45 6.06 -3.12
CA ARG A 61 2.51 5.68 -2.06
C ARG A 61 2.26 6.80 -1.06
N TYR A 62 3.30 7.52 -0.66
CA TYR A 62 3.25 8.39 0.52
C TYR A 62 3.51 9.87 0.23
N PHE A 63 4.09 10.23 -0.89
CA PHE A 63 4.44 11.60 -1.26
C PHE A 63 3.77 12.09 -2.56
N LYS A 64 2.64 11.50 -2.91
CA LYS A 64 1.74 12.07 -3.93
C LYS A 64 1.18 13.41 -3.42
N ASP A 65 0.86 13.48 -2.13
CA ASP A 65 0.62 14.70 -1.37
C ASP A 65 1.75 14.91 -0.35
N PRO A 66 2.62 15.92 -0.53
CA PRO A 66 3.72 16.18 0.40
C PRO A 66 3.29 16.49 1.84
N GLN A 67 2.09 17.07 2.06
CA GLN A 67 1.57 17.34 3.40
C GLN A 67 1.31 16.05 4.15
N ILE A 68 0.67 15.08 3.48
CA ILE A 68 0.45 13.75 4.04
C ILE A 68 1.79 13.03 4.27
N GLY A 69 2.70 13.07 3.31
CA GLY A 69 4.02 12.48 3.45
C GLY A 69 4.77 13.00 4.69
N ASN A 70 4.82 14.31 4.86
CA ASN A 70 5.47 14.95 6.02
C ASN A 70 4.75 14.64 7.34
N ALA A 71 3.41 14.53 7.35
CA ALA A 71 2.67 14.11 8.53
C ALA A 71 3.01 12.67 8.93
N LEU A 72 3.09 11.73 7.96
CA LEU A 72 3.52 10.35 8.22
C LEU A 72 4.96 10.29 8.74
N VAL A 73 5.87 11.08 8.19
CA VAL A 73 7.25 11.22 8.69
C VAL A 73 7.25 11.65 10.15
N THR A 74 6.49 12.71 10.48
CA THR A 74 6.37 13.22 11.86
C THR A 74 5.91 12.12 12.82
N LEU A 75 4.90 11.33 12.44
CA LEU A 75 4.40 10.22 13.25
C LEU A 75 5.47 9.14 13.46
N VAL A 76 6.21 8.76 12.41
CA VAL A 76 7.30 7.78 12.52
C VAL A 76 8.40 8.28 13.45
N GLN A 77 8.84 9.54 13.29
CA GLN A 77 9.88 10.15 14.13
C GLN A 77 9.43 10.34 15.57
N ALA A 78 8.14 10.60 15.81
CA ALA A 78 7.53 10.63 17.14
C ALA A 78 7.37 9.23 17.76
N ARG A 79 7.74 8.16 17.05
CA ARG A 79 7.68 6.76 17.51
C ARG A 79 6.30 6.34 17.99
N VAL A 80 5.25 6.75 17.28
CA VAL A 80 3.89 6.28 17.56
C VAL A 80 3.81 4.75 17.46
N PRO A 81 2.83 4.09 18.11
CA PRO A 81 2.70 2.64 18.07
C PRO A 81 2.72 2.10 16.64
N THR A 82 3.51 1.05 16.43
CA THR A 82 3.72 0.44 15.11
C THR A 82 2.41 0.11 14.40
N LYS A 83 1.41 -0.40 15.13
CA LYS A 83 0.09 -0.73 14.57
C LYS A 83 -0.62 0.47 13.99
N TRP A 84 -0.44 1.68 14.56
CA TRP A 84 -1.04 2.89 14.03
C TRP A 84 -0.43 3.29 12.69
N ILE A 85 0.90 3.33 12.66
CA ILE A 85 1.61 3.74 11.44
C ILE A 85 1.44 2.71 10.31
N ASP A 86 1.40 1.41 10.62
CA ASP A 86 1.19 0.36 9.62
C ASP A 86 -0.23 0.42 9.03
N SER A 87 -1.25 0.80 9.83
CA SER A 87 -2.61 1.05 9.33
C SER A 87 -2.66 2.23 8.36
N LEU A 88 -1.94 3.32 8.68
CA LEU A 88 -1.83 4.48 7.78
C LEU A 88 -1.06 4.13 6.50
N PHE A 89 0.03 3.36 6.62
CA PHE A 89 0.78 2.90 5.45
C PHE A 89 -0.06 2.00 4.55
N TYR A 90 -0.88 1.13 5.12
CA TYR A 90 -1.83 0.34 4.34
C TYR A 90 -2.81 1.24 3.58
N TYR A 91 -3.47 2.16 4.30
CA TYR A 91 -4.47 3.05 3.71
C TYR A 91 -3.90 3.85 2.54
N TYR A 92 -2.78 4.56 2.72
CA TYR A 92 -2.18 5.37 1.66
C TYR A 92 -1.56 4.53 0.54
N SER A 93 -1.09 3.31 0.83
CA SER A 93 -0.68 2.37 -0.23
C SER A 93 -1.85 1.96 -1.10
N ALA A 94 -2.99 1.59 -0.50
CA ALA A 94 -4.19 1.22 -1.23
C ALA A 94 -4.78 2.41 -2.02
N GLN A 95 -4.79 3.62 -1.44
CA GLN A 95 -5.23 4.84 -2.11
C GLN A 95 -4.41 5.17 -3.38
N ASN A 96 -3.12 4.87 -3.38
CA ASN A 96 -2.21 5.24 -4.45
C ASN A 96 -1.77 4.05 -5.34
N ASP A 97 -2.28 2.84 -5.07
CA ASP A 97 -2.09 1.64 -5.88
C ASP A 97 -3.45 1.00 -6.18
N GLU A 98 -4.05 1.38 -7.32
CA GLU A 98 -5.38 0.92 -7.74
C GLU A 98 -5.47 -0.61 -7.81
N THR A 99 -4.39 -1.27 -8.24
CA THR A 99 -4.35 -2.74 -8.32
C THR A 99 -4.49 -3.36 -6.93
N LEU A 100 -3.77 -2.85 -5.93
CA LEU A 100 -3.87 -3.32 -4.55
C LEU A 100 -5.25 -3.02 -3.95
N ARG A 101 -5.75 -1.79 -4.13
CA ARG A 101 -7.05 -1.35 -3.63
C ARG A 101 -8.17 -2.25 -4.16
N ASP A 102 -8.21 -2.45 -5.48
CA ASP A 102 -9.33 -3.12 -6.11
C ASP A 102 -9.27 -4.65 -5.91
N ILE A 103 -8.09 -5.25 -5.68
CA ILE A 103 -7.99 -6.63 -5.15
C ILE A 103 -8.66 -6.72 -3.77
N VAL A 104 -8.48 -5.72 -2.90
CA VAL A 104 -9.16 -5.71 -1.60
C VAL A 104 -10.66 -5.57 -1.77
N LEU A 105 -11.11 -4.62 -2.58
CA LEU A 105 -12.54 -4.33 -2.76
C LEU A 105 -13.29 -5.44 -3.50
N GLU A 106 -12.68 -6.04 -4.53
CA GLU A 106 -13.37 -6.97 -5.43
C GLU A 106 -13.06 -8.45 -5.16
N VAL A 107 -12.03 -8.76 -4.36
CA VAL A 107 -11.69 -10.16 -4.02
C VAL A 107 -11.72 -10.41 -2.53
N VAL A 108 -11.00 -9.61 -1.72
CA VAL A 108 -10.86 -9.86 -0.28
C VAL A 108 -12.16 -9.56 0.47
N ASN A 109 -12.74 -8.37 0.27
CA ASN A 109 -13.96 -7.95 0.97
C ASN A 109 -15.18 -8.81 0.64
N PRO A 110 -15.47 -9.18 -0.63
CA PRO A 110 -16.60 -10.07 -0.92
C PRO A 110 -16.47 -11.43 -0.25
N ARG A 111 -15.26 -12.00 -0.18
CA ARG A 111 -15.04 -13.25 0.54
C ARG A 111 -15.31 -13.11 2.05
N ARG A 112 -14.84 -12.02 2.65
CA ARG A 112 -15.10 -11.69 4.05
C ARG A 112 -16.59 -11.55 4.32
N GLN A 113 -17.31 -10.82 3.48
CA GLN A 113 -18.77 -10.62 3.60
C GLN A 113 -19.55 -11.93 3.44
N ALA A 114 -19.06 -12.84 2.61
CA ALA A 114 -19.63 -14.18 2.44
C ALA A 114 -19.27 -15.16 3.57
N GLY A 115 -18.53 -14.72 4.61
CA GLY A 115 -18.19 -15.52 5.78
C GLY A 115 -17.01 -16.48 5.60
N PHE A 116 -16.27 -16.39 4.51
CA PHE A 116 -15.06 -17.19 4.33
C PHE A 116 -13.93 -16.65 5.21
N SER A 117 -13.10 -17.56 5.73
CA SER A 117 -11.94 -17.22 6.55
C SER A 117 -10.62 -17.23 5.77
N ASP A 118 -10.61 -17.72 4.54
CA ASP A 118 -9.41 -17.93 3.73
C ASP A 118 -9.46 -17.18 2.40
N ILE A 119 -8.29 -17.02 1.79
CA ILE A 119 -8.13 -16.53 0.43
C ILE A 119 -7.02 -17.30 -0.29
N HIS A 120 -7.35 -17.87 -1.45
CA HIS A 120 -6.39 -18.58 -2.29
C HIS A 120 -5.86 -17.69 -3.40
N LEU A 121 -4.65 -18.01 -3.86
CA LEU A 121 -3.99 -17.33 -4.96
C LEU A 121 -4.88 -17.29 -6.23
N ASP A 122 -5.58 -18.39 -6.53
CA ASP A 122 -6.45 -18.53 -7.70
C ASP A 122 -7.62 -17.54 -7.71
N HIS A 123 -8.10 -17.10 -6.54
CA HIS A 123 -9.16 -16.09 -6.48
C HIS A 123 -8.66 -14.76 -7.04
N VAL A 124 -7.41 -14.39 -6.71
CA VAL A 124 -6.79 -13.16 -7.21
C VAL A 124 -6.42 -13.30 -8.68
N ILE A 125 -5.79 -14.43 -9.09
CA ILE A 125 -5.39 -14.67 -10.49
C ILE A 125 -6.61 -14.60 -11.41
N ARG A 126 -7.74 -15.22 -11.03
CA ARG A 126 -8.97 -15.18 -11.82
C ARG A 126 -9.43 -13.74 -12.05
N LYS A 127 -9.47 -12.93 -10.98
CA LYS A 127 -9.87 -11.53 -11.08
C LYS A 127 -8.91 -10.69 -11.94
N LEU A 128 -7.61 -10.89 -11.78
CA LEU A 128 -6.60 -10.22 -12.60
C LEU A 128 -6.71 -10.59 -14.08
N ARG A 129 -7.03 -11.87 -14.37
CA ARG A 129 -7.26 -12.35 -15.74
C ARG A 129 -8.49 -11.69 -16.36
N ASP A 130 -9.59 -11.55 -15.60
CA ASP A 130 -10.79 -10.82 -16.03
C ASP A 130 -10.42 -9.37 -16.38
N TRP A 131 -9.70 -8.67 -15.50
CA TRP A 131 -9.26 -7.29 -15.77
C TRP A 131 -8.35 -7.18 -16.99
N SER A 132 -7.46 -8.15 -17.22
CA SER A 132 -6.58 -8.18 -18.39
C SER A 132 -7.38 -8.41 -19.68
N SER A 133 -8.34 -9.35 -19.67
CA SER A 133 -9.20 -9.62 -20.83
C SER A 133 -10.14 -8.48 -21.17
N GLU A 134 -10.55 -7.69 -20.18
CA GLU A 134 -11.36 -6.49 -20.33
C GLU A 134 -10.55 -5.24 -20.76
N GLY A 135 -9.24 -5.38 -20.97
CA GLY A 135 -8.36 -4.26 -21.35
C GLY A 135 -8.12 -3.23 -20.24
N LYS A 136 -8.36 -3.60 -18.97
CA LYS A 136 -8.18 -2.72 -17.81
C LYS A 136 -6.74 -2.67 -17.30
N THR A 137 -5.81 -3.40 -17.91
CA THR A 137 -4.40 -3.42 -17.54
C THR A 137 -3.56 -2.58 -18.51
N THR A 138 -2.39 -2.10 -18.07
CA THR A 138 -1.48 -1.28 -18.91
C THR A 138 -1.01 -1.98 -20.17
N THR A 139 -0.92 -3.30 -20.12
CA THR A 139 -0.59 -4.22 -21.23
C THR A 139 -1.37 -5.49 -20.99
N ALA A 140 -1.57 -6.34 -22.02
CA ALA A 140 -2.09 -7.69 -21.79
C ALA A 140 -1.13 -8.47 -20.88
N TRP A 141 -1.65 -8.98 -19.76
CA TRP A 141 -0.83 -9.73 -18.80
C TRP A 141 -0.84 -11.21 -19.12
N GLY A 142 0.35 -11.77 -19.37
CA GLY A 142 0.53 -13.23 -19.47
C GLY A 142 0.45 -13.91 -18.10
N GLU A 143 0.33 -15.24 -18.10
CA GLU A 143 0.15 -16.06 -16.89
C GLU A 143 1.21 -15.80 -15.80
N ASP A 144 2.48 -15.64 -16.19
CA ASP A 144 3.56 -15.32 -15.24
C ASP A 144 3.34 -13.95 -14.56
N THR A 145 2.89 -12.96 -15.33
CA THR A 145 2.59 -11.63 -14.76
C THR A 145 1.40 -11.70 -13.80
N LEU A 146 0.33 -12.40 -14.18
CA LEU A 146 -0.84 -12.62 -13.33
C LEU A 146 -0.44 -13.31 -12.02
N LEU A 147 0.35 -14.38 -12.11
CA LEU A 147 0.86 -15.13 -10.97
C LEU A 147 1.67 -14.23 -10.03
N HIS A 148 2.66 -13.50 -10.56
CA HIS A 148 3.53 -12.66 -9.75
C HIS A 148 2.78 -11.48 -9.13
N VAL A 149 1.88 -10.80 -9.86
CA VAL A 149 1.04 -9.73 -9.29
C VAL A 149 0.19 -10.27 -8.14
N ALA A 150 -0.45 -11.43 -8.31
CA ALA A 150 -1.28 -12.05 -7.28
C ALA A 150 -0.45 -12.44 -6.04
N GLN A 151 0.70 -13.06 -6.22
CA GLN A 151 1.60 -13.43 -5.12
C GLN A 151 2.06 -12.21 -4.32
N HIS A 152 2.49 -11.15 -5.01
CA HIS A 152 2.96 -9.93 -4.37
C HIS A 152 1.83 -9.12 -3.72
N ALA A 153 0.62 -9.14 -4.29
CA ALA A 153 -0.55 -8.55 -3.66
C ALA A 153 -0.89 -9.24 -2.32
N LEU A 154 -1.00 -10.57 -2.33
CA LEU A 154 -1.28 -11.34 -1.12
C LEU A 154 -0.16 -11.22 -0.08
N ALA A 155 1.11 -11.16 -0.51
CA ALA A 155 2.23 -10.90 0.39
C ALA A 155 2.14 -9.50 1.00
N SER A 156 1.81 -8.47 0.20
CA SER A 156 1.61 -7.10 0.70
C SER A 156 0.49 -7.03 1.74
N LEU A 157 -0.64 -7.66 1.46
CA LEU A 157 -1.78 -7.68 2.38
C LEU A 157 -1.46 -8.43 3.68
N ARG A 158 -0.65 -9.49 3.63
CA ARG A 158 -0.12 -10.15 4.83
C ARG A 158 0.80 -9.21 5.63
N ASP A 159 1.73 -8.56 4.95
CA ASP A 159 2.69 -7.67 5.60
C ASP A 159 1.99 -6.47 6.27
N PHE A 160 0.88 -5.99 5.70
CA PHE A 160 0.00 -4.98 6.31
C PHE A 160 -0.93 -5.53 7.40
N GLY A 161 -0.95 -6.85 7.64
CA GLY A 161 -1.80 -7.47 8.65
C GLY A 161 -3.27 -7.63 8.26
N ILE A 162 -3.63 -7.46 6.98
CA ILE A 162 -4.98 -7.73 6.44
C ILE A 162 -5.19 -9.23 6.25
N LEU A 163 -4.11 -9.96 5.99
CA LEU A 163 -4.05 -11.41 5.91
C LEU A 163 -3.01 -11.94 6.88
N GLU A 164 -3.13 -13.22 7.23
CA GLU A 164 -2.11 -13.98 7.95
C GLU A 164 -1.78 -15.29 7.24
N GLY A 165 -0.71 -15.97 7.68
CA GLY A 165 -0.25 -17.23 7.10
C GLY A 165 0.80 -17.06 6.01
N ALA A 166 1.72 -18.02 5.93
CA ALA A 166 2.84 -18.00 4.97
C ALA A 166 2.42 -18.51 3.58
N THR A 167 2.01 -19.76 3.49
CA THR A 167 1.59 -20.41 2.23
C THR A 167 0.09 -20.23 2.01
N GLN A 168 -0.71 -20.69 2.95
CA GLN A 168 -2.14 -20.46 2.95
C GLN A 168 -2.43 -19.13 3.64
N LYS A 169 -3.31 -18.32 3.06
CA LYS A 169 -3.69 -17.01 3.57
C LYS A 169 -5.07 -17.06 4.21
N TYR A 170 -5.16 -16.44 5.39
CA TYR A 170 -6.40 -16.29 6.14
C TYR A 170 -6.71 -14.82 6.34
N LEU A 171 -7.98 -14.51 6.38
CA LEU A 171 -8.49 -13.16 6.62
C LEU A 171 -8.37 -12.82 8.11
N THR A 172 -7.65 -11.77 8.46
CA THR A 172 -7.60 -11.28 9.83
C THR A 172 -8.84 -10.44 10.17
N PRO A 173 -9.26 -10.36 11.43
CA PRO A 173 -10.27 -9.40 11.86
C PRO A 173 -9.83 -7.96 11.54
N VAL A 174 -10.71 -7.16 10.95
CA VAL A 174 -10.42 -5.76 10.69
C VAL A 174 -10.57 -4.98 12.00
N MET A 175 -9.45 -4.45 12.49
CA MET A 175 -9.43 -3.56 13.65
C MET A 175 -8.59 -2.33 13.30
N LEU A 176 -9.26 -1.23 13.04
CA LEU A 176 -8.60 0.07 12.86
C LEU A 176 -8.59 0.80 14.20
N PRO A 177 -7.42 1.08 14.80
CA PRO A 177 -7.34 1.89 16.02
C PRO A 177 -7.93 3.28 15.80
N ILE A 178 -8.43 3.90 16.88
CA ILE A 178 -9.13 5.17 16.79
C ILE A 178 -8.23 6.30 16.26
N GLU A 179 -6.93 6.25 16.54
CA GLU A 179 -5.99 7.28 16.15
C GLU A 179 -5.75 7.30 14.63
N PRO A 180 -5.37 6.20 13.96
CA PRO A 180 -5.29 6.18 12.51
C PRO A 180 -6.66 6.40 11.85
N PHE A 181 -7.76 5.93 12.44
CA PHE A 181 -9.09 6.27 11.95
C PHE A 181 -9.33 7.78 11.96
N THR A 182 -9.03 8.46 13.07
CA THR A 182 -9.19 9.91 13.19
C THR A 182 -8.33 10.66 12.17
N PHE A 183 -7.09 10.22 11.95
CA PHE A 183 -6.20 10.81 10.95
C PHE A 183 -6.80 10.69 9.53
N ILE A 184 -7.27 9.50 9.16
CA ILE A 184 -7.89 9.23 7.86
C ILE A 184 -9.18 10.05 7.70
N ALA A 185 -10.05 10.05 8.70
CA ALA A 185 -11.31 10.81 8.69
C ALA A 185 -11.05 12.31 8.51
N PHE A 186 -10.02 12.86 9.16
CA PHE A 186 -9.61 14.26 9.00
C PHE A 186 -9.10 14.55 7.59
N ASP A 187 -8.27 13.68 7.01
CA ASP A 187 -7.79 13.81 5.63
C ASP A 187 -8.96 13.77 4.64
N LEU A 188 -9.89 12.83 4.81
CA LEU A 188 -11.10 12.74 3.98
C LEU A 188 -12.01 13.97 4.14
N LEU A 189 -12.18 14.47 5.37
CA LEU A 189 -12.96 15.69 5.63
C LEU A 189 -12.35 16.90 4.91
N LYS A 190 -11.03 17.04 4.96
CA LYS A 190 -10.29 18.11 4.27
C LYS A 190 -10.46 18.04 2.74
N LYS A 191 -10.48 16.83 2.17
CA LYS A 191 -10.68 16.60 0.73
C LYS A 191 -12.13 16.80 0.28
N ASN A 192 -13.09 16.32 1.08
CA ASN A 192 -14.52 16.30 0.71
C ASN A 192 -15.31 17.50 1.19
N GLY A 193 -14.77 18.28 2.14
CA GLY A 193 -15.34 19.53 2.64
C GLY A 193 -16.52 19.40 3.61
N SER A 194 -17.07 18.20 3.86
CA SER A 194 -18.11 17.97 4.87
C SER A 194 -18.11 16.53 5.39
N GLY A 195 -18.58 16.34 6.64
CA GLY A 195 -18.70 15.02 7.25
C GLY A 195 -19.70 14.11 6.52
N ASP A 196 -20.79 14.65 6.01
CA ASP A 196 -21.78 13.90 5.24
C ASP A 196 -21.16 13.30 3.96
N ARG A 197 -20.36 14.08 3.23
CA ARG A 197 -19.64 13.59 2.07
C ARG A 197 -18.59 12.54 2.41
N VAL A 198 -17.97 12.62 3.59
CA VAL A 198 -17.03 11.59 4.07
C VAL A 198 -17.75 10.27 4.32
N LEU A 199 -18.94 10.30 4.93
CA LEU A 199 -19.74 9.10 5.22
C LEU A 199 -20.23 8.39 3.95
N HIS A 200 -20.38 9.11 2.85
CA HIS A 200 -20.82 8.59 1.55
C HIS A 200 -19.69 8.50 0.51
N SER A 201 -18.44 8.73 0.94
CA SER A 201 -17.26 8.56 0.07
C SER A 201 -17.08 7.09 -0.31
N PRO A 202 -16.75 6.79 -1.57
CA PRO A 202 -16.39 5.43 -1.99
C PRO A 202 -14.99 5.00 -1.49
N GLU A 203 -14.27 5.87 -0.80
CA GLU A 203 -12.91 5.66 -0.28
C GLU A 203 -12.87 4.94 1.08
#